data_3dd97096c2dd24286dbb87cace088464
#
_entry.id   3dd97096c2dd24286dbb87cace088464
#
_cell.length_a   1.000
_cell.length_b   1.000
_cell.length_c   1.000
_cell.angle_alpha   90.00
_cell.angle_beta   90.00
_cell.angle_gamma   90.00
#
_symmetry.space_group_name_H-M   'P 1'
#
loop_
_entity.id
_entity.type
_entity.pdbx_description
1 polymer ?
#
loop_
_entity_poly.entity_id
_entity_poly.type
_entity_poly.pdbx_seq_one_letter_code
_entity_poly.pdbx_strand_id
1 'polypeptide(L)'
;YRVSTDVGTVINPRTLGAQLHGGGIQGFSAALGQKWVYDRRWGLQATKRFYTNRPPTLLDIPYEQDMQWVAYNKPDPFNPLGAKGIGETAEGAGSGVVLCAIADALGEGYFNRTPVMIDMILTKVENLPTAVSTLTAHA
;
A
#
# COMPACT_ATOMS: atom_id res chain seq x y z
N TYR A 1 3.14 4.18 10.44
CA TYR A 1 1.95 3.48 9.95
C TYR A 1 1.14 2.91 11.10
N ARG A 2 -0.15 3.16 11.08
CA ARG A 2 -1.08 2.61 12.07
C ARG A 2 -2.26 1.96 11.39
N VAL A 3 -2.63 0.76 11.84
CA VAL A 3 -3.79 0.03 11.31
C VAL A 3 -4.72 -0.37 12.45
N SER A 4 -6.00 -0.13 12.26
CA SER A 4 -7.07 -0.62 13.14
C SER A 4 -7.94 -1.60 12.37
N THR A 5 -8.24 -2.75 12.96
CA THR A 5 -8.98 -3.80 12.27
C THR A 5 -9.87 -4.58 13.22
N ASP A 6 -11.00 -5.06 12.71
CA ASP A 6 -11.87 -5.99 13.42
C ASP A 6 -11.52 -7.42 13.03
N VAL A 7 -10.95 -8.16 13.96
CA VAL A 7 -10.49 -9.55 13.78
C VAL A 7 -11.34 -10.56 14.55
N GLY A 8 -12.41 -10.11 15.19
CA GLY A 8 -13.12 -10.95 16.14
C GLY A 8 -12.22 -11.33 17.33
N THR A 9 -12.30 -12.58 17.80
CA THR A 9 -11.39 -13.10 18.83
C THR A 9 -9.97 -13.19 18.29
N VAL A 10 -9.03 -12.58 18.99
CA VAL A 10 -7.59 -12.70 18.68
C VAL A 10 -7.10 -14.06 19.14
N ILE A 11 -6.82 -14.97 18.20
CA ILE A 11 -6.34 -16.32 18.49
C ILE A 11 -4.85 -16.31 18.84
N ASN A 12 -4.05 -15.59 18.06
CA ASN A 12 -2.61 -15.48 18.28
C ASN A 12 -2.15 -14.05 17.97
N PRO A 13 -1.83 -13.23 18.99
CA PRO A 13 -1.42 -11.84 18.79
C PRO A 13 -0.16 -11.67 17.95
N ARG A 14 0.80 -12.60 18.08
CA ARG A 14 2.08 -12.54 17.35
C ARG A 14 1.89 -12.73 15.84
N THR A 15 1.14 -13.73 15.45
CA THR A 15 0.87 -13.98 14.02
C THR A 15 -0.09 -12.94 13.45
N LEU A 16 -1.03 -12.44 14.25
CA LEU A 16 -1.87 -11.32 13.87
C LEU A 16 -1.05 -10.07 13.57
N GLY A 17 -0.14 -9.69 14.46
CA GLY A 17 0.75 -8.54 14.24
C GLY A 17 1.60 -8.70 12.99
N ALA A 18 2.18 -9.89 12.77
CA ALA A 18 2.94 -10.19 11.56
C ALA A 18 2.10 -10.05 10.28
N GLN A 19 0.84 -10.50 10.32
CA GLN A 19 -0.08 -10.38 9.16
C GLN A 19 -0.46 -8.93 8.88
N LEU A 20 -0.71 -8.13 9.91
CA LEU A 20 -1.06 -6.71 9.76
C LEU A 20 0.13 -5.88 9.26
N HIS A 21 1.33 -6.15 9.75
CA HIS A 21 2.56 -5.51 9.25
C HIS A 21 2.84 -5.91 7.80
N GLY A 22 2.78 -7.21 7.50
CA GLY A 22 3.01 -7.72 6.14
C GLY A 22 2.04 -7.14 5.12
N GLY A 23 0.74 -7.10 5.45
CA GLY A 23 -0.28 -6.49 4.59
C GLY A 23 -0.03 -5.00 4.36
N GLY A 24 0.31 -4.24 5.42
CA GLY A 24 0.68 -2.83 5.29
C GLY A 24 1.87 -2.60 4.34
N ILE A 25 2.91 -3.44 4.46
CA ILE A 25 4.09 -3.38 3.59
C ILE A 25 3.75 -3.70 2.14
N GLN A 26 2.86 -4.66 1.88
CA GLN A 26 2.34 -4.93 0.54
C GLN A 26 1.62 -3.70 -0.03
N GLY A 27 0.80 -3.02 0.78
CA GLY A 27 0.16 -1.77 0.39
C GLY A 27 1.17 -0.67 0.03
N PHE A 28 2.27 -0.53 0.78
CA PHE A 28 3.37 0.38 0.44
C PHE A 28 4.02 0.01 -0.88
N SER A 29 4.23 -1.27 -1.12
CA SER A 29 4.75 -1.80 -2.37
C SER A 29 3.91 -1.37 -3.58
N ALA A 30 2.60 -1.57 -3.48
CA ALA A 30 1.66 -1.18 -4.50
C ALA A 30 1.60 0.34 -4.72
N ALA A 31 1.86 1.12 -3.65
CA ALA A 31 1.85 2.58 -3.73
C ALA A 31 3.12 3.16 -4.38
N LEU A 32 4.31 2.59 -4.12
CA LEU A 32 5.58 3.24 -4.38
C LEU A 32 6.51 2.56 -5.40
N GLY A 33 6.41 1.26 -5.59
CA GLY A 33 7.46 0.53 -6.29
C GLY A 33 7.01 -0.47 -7.35
N GLN A 34 5.84 -1.03 -7.21
CA GLN A 34 5.34 -2.08 -8.09
C GLN A 34 4.51 -1.49 -9.23
N LYS A 35 5.14 -1.30 -10.37
CA LYS A 35 4.48 -0.81 -11.58
C LYS A 35 4.45 -1.89 -12.65
N TRP A 36 3.27 -2.26 -13.08
CA TRP A 36 3.09 -3.17 -14.18
C TRP A 36 3.14 -2.41 -15.50
N VAL A 37 4.13 -2.73 -16.32
CA VAL A 37 4.31 -2.12 -17.65
C VAL A 37 4.16 -3.20 -18.70
N TYR A 38 3.28 -2.93 -19.65
CA TYR A 38 3.04 -3.82 -20.78
C TYR A 38 3.44 -3.15 -22.10
N ASP A 39 4.04 -3.91 -22.99
CA ASP A 39 4.14 -3.54 -24.39
C ASP A 39 2.75 -3.49 -25.01
N ARG A 40 2.36 -2.32 -25.51
CA ARG A 40 0.98 -2.11 -26.03
C ARG A 40 0.69 -2.84 -27.32
N ARG A 41 1.75 -3.17 -28.10
CA ARG A 41 1.60 -3.85 -29.39
C ARG A 41 1.42 -5.36 -29.21
N TRP A 42 2.17 -5.94 -28.27
CA TRP A 42 2.24 -7.39 -28.10
C TRP A 42 1.62 -7.91 -26.82
N GLY A 43 1.21 -7.02 -25.93
CA GLY A 43 0.67 -7.39 -24.62
C GLY A 43 1.70 -8.05 -23.69
N LEU A 44 2.98 -7.96 -24.01
CA LEU A 44 4.03 -8.56 -23.21
C LEU A 44 4.34 -7.72 -21.99
N GLN A 45 4.38 -8.35 -20.82
CA GLN A 45 4.77 -7.69 -19.58
C GLN A 45 6.28 -7.39 -19.60
N ALA A 46 6.65 -6.12 -19.49
CA ALA A 46 8.03 -5.67 -19.41
C ALA A 46 8.62 -5.79 -18.00
N THR A 47 7.78 -5.57 -16.95
CA THR A 47 8.17 -5.64 -15.56
C THR A 47 7.99 -7.04 -14.99
N LYS A 48 8.90 -7.96 -15.32
CA LYS A 48 8.80 -9.39 -14.97
C LYS A 48 9.63 -9.81 -13.77
N ARG A 49 10.47 -8.93 -13.24
CA ARG A 49 11.46 -9.28 -12.21
C ARG A 49 11.47 -8.25 -11.09
N PHE A 50 11.91 -8.63 -9.90
CA PHE A 50 11.93 -7.76 -8.73
C PHE A 50 12.74 -6.47 -8.90
N TYR A 51 13.77 -6.44 -9.73
CA TYR A 51 14.50 -5.21 -9.99
C TYR A 51 13.80 -4.24 -10.97
N THR A 52 12.82 -4.72 -11.73
CA THR A 52 11.98 -3.88 -12.62
C THR A 52 10.60 -3.61 -12.06
N ASN A 53 10.18 -4.39 -11.07
CA ASN A 53 8.91 -4.29 -10.33
C ASN A 53 9.23 -4.49 -8.85
N ARG A 54 9.87 -3.47 -8.26
CA ARG A 54 10.58 -3.57 -7.00
C ARG A 54 9.62 -3.52 -5.80
N PRO A 55 9.53 -4.58 -4.98
CA PRO A 55 8.90 -4.50 -3.68
C PRO A 55 9.76 -3.68 -2.70
N PRO A 56 9.21 -3.23 -1.57
CA PRO A 56 10.00 -2.60 -0.51
C PRO A 56 11.12 -3.51 -0.02
N THR A 57 12.24 -2.91 0.31
CA THR A 57 13.34 -3.58 1.01
C THR A 57 13.23 -3.35 2.51
N LEU A 58 14.06 -4.01 3.30
CA LEU A 58 14.10 -3.79 4.75
C LEU A 58 14.37 -2.32 5.14
N LEU A 59 15.06 -1.58 4.28
CA LEU A 59 15.34 -0.15 4.50
C LEU A 59 14.14 0.75 4.23
N ASP A 60 13.16 0.28 3.50
CA ASP A 60 11.95 1.03 3.18
C ASP A 60 10.83 0.79 4.22
N ILE A 61 11.03 -0.16 5.14
CA ILE A 61 10.05 -0.52 6.17
C ILE A 61 10.22 0.41 7.37
N PRO A 62 9.13 1.02 7.89
CA PRO A 62 9.19 1.78 9.13
C PRO A 62 9.71 0.94 10.29
N TYR A 63 10.38 1.59 11.26
CA TYR A 63 10.80 0.90 12.47
C TYR A 63 9.59 0.30 13.20
N GLU A 64 9.79 -0.79 13.94
CA GLU A 64 8.72 -1.50 14.65
C GLU A 64 7.89 -0.56 15.55
N GLN A 65 8.52 0.39 16.19
CA GLN A 65 7.87 1.41 17.03
C GLN A 65 6.92 2.34 16.25
N ASP A 66 7.15 2.49 14.94
CA ASP A 66 6.36 3.34 14.05
C ASP A 66 5.28 2.56 13.30
N MET A 67 5.31 1.23 13.41
CA MET A 67 4.29 0.33 12.89
C MET A 67 3.41 -0.18 14.01
N GLN A 68 2.26 0.44 14.21
CA GLN A 68 1.34 0.08 15.29
C GLN A 68 0.05 -0.51 14.74
N TRP A 69 -0.51 -1.46 15.47
CA TRP A 69 -1.81 -2.02 15.15
C TRP A 69 -2.72 -2.10 16.37
N VAL A 70 -4.01 -1.97 16.12
CA VAL A 70 -5.07 -2.16 17.12
C VAL A 70 -6.08 -3.13 16.57
N ALA A 71 -6.30 -4.23 17.28
CA ALA A 71 -7.36 -5.17 16.97
C ALA A 71 -8.60 -4.87 17.83
N TYR A 72 -9.75 -4.74 17.18
CA TYR A 72 -11.02 -4.76 17.86
C TYR A 72 -11.37 -6.20 18.21
N ASN A 73 -11.18 -6.56 19.47
CA ASN A 73 -11.27 -7.94 19.97
C ASN A 73 -12.69 -8.24 20.49
N LYS A 74 -13.67 -8.21 19.59
CA LYS A 74 -15.06 -8.60 19.89
C LYS A 74 -15.40 -9.88 19.14
N PRO A 75 -15.79 -10.97 19.87
CA PRO A 75 -16.12 -12.24 19.23
C PRO A 75 -17.14 -12.09 18.09
N ASP A 76 -16.87 -12.73 16.98
CA ASP A 76 -17.82 -12.87 15.88
C ASP A 76 -18.91 -13.88 16.28
N PRO A 77 -20.19 -13.50 16.25
CA PRO A 77 -21.26 -14.41 16.64
C PRO A 77 -21.52 -15.55 15.63
N PHE A 78 -20.95 -15.47 14.43
CA PHE A 78 -21.23 -16.41 13.34
C PHE A 78 -20.30 -17.62 13.29
N ASN A 79 -19.28 -17.67 14.13
CA ASN A 79 -18.44 -18.87 14.21
C ASN A 79 -18.07 -19.24 15.66
N PRO A 80 -17.81 -20.54 15.94
CA PRO A 80 -17.58 -21.01 17.30
C PRO A 80 -16.34 -20.42 17.99
N LEU A 81 -15.33 -20.02 17.24
CA LEU A 81 -14.11 -19.41 17.76
C LEU A 81 -14.24 -17.90 17.92
N GLY A 82 -15.28 -17.31 17.36
CA GLY A 82 -15.47 -15.88 17.35
C GLY A 82 -14.41 -15.10 16.56
N ALA A 83 -13.56 -15.76 15.79
CA ALA A 83 -12.48 -15.14 15.02
C ALA A 83 -12.93 -14.79 13.60
N LYS A 84 -12.32 -13.75 13.02
CA LYS A 84 -12.48 -13.38 11.62
C LYS A 84 -11.19 -13.61 10.83
N GLY A 85 -11.33 -13.84 9.52
CA GLY A 85 -10.18 -13.90 8.62
C GLY A 85 -9.43 -12.56 8.55
N ILE A 86 -8.10 -12.62 8.48
CA ILE A 86 -7.22 -11.44 8.51
C ILE A 86 -6.14 -11.48 7.41
N GLY A 87 -6.38 -12.21 6.32
CA GLY A 87 -5.37 -12.41 5.28
C GLY A 87 -4.88 -11.11 4.65
N GLU A 88 -5.78 -10.27 4.13
CA GLU A 88 -5.45 -9.11 3.28
C GLU A 88 -6.01 -7.78 3.79
N THR A 89 -6.57 -7.75 4.98
CA THR A 89 -7.30 -6.57 5.51
C THR A 89 -6.41 -5.32 5.57
N ALA A 90 -5.14 -5.46 5.92
CA ALA A 90 -4.21 -4.34 6.01
C ALA A 90 -3.67 -3.90 4.65
N GLU A 91 -3.65 -4.78 3.64
CA GLU A 91 -3.18 -4.47 2.29
C GLU A 91 -4.09 -3.49 1.57
N GLY A 92 -5.40 -3.70 1.64
CA GLY A 92 -6.39 -2.91 0.92
C GLY A 92 -6.36 -1.41 1.24
N ALA A 93 -6.02 -1.04 2.46
CA ALA A 93 -5.90 0.36 2.88
C ALA A 93 -4.51 0.96 2.63
N GLY A 94 -3.46 0.12 2.57
CA GLY A 94 -2.06 0.56 2.60
C GLY A 94 -1.68 1.46 1.42
N SER A 95 -2.08 1.11 0.21
CA SER A 95 -1.76 1.90 -0.99
C SER A 95 -2.45 3.27 -0.98
N GLY A 96 -3.72 3.32 -0.57
CA GLY A 96 -4.48 4.57 -0.47
C GLY A 96 -3.91 5.51 0.58
N VAL A 97 -3.54 5.00 1.74
CA VAL A 97 -2.95 5.81 2.83
C VAL A 97 -1.63 6.46 2.40
N VAL A 98 -0.75 5.70 1.72
CA VAL A 98 0.53 6.25 1.22
C VAL A 98 0.29 7.29 0.14
N LEU A 99 -0.64 7.04 -0.78
CA LEU A 99 -1.00 8.03 -1.81
C LEU A 99 -1.52 9.32 -1.18
N CYS A 100 -2.43 9.23 -0.21
CA CYS A 100 -2.96 10.39 0.52
C CYS A 100 -1.85 11.16 1.25
N ALA A 101 -0.92 10.47 1.91
CA ALA A 101 0.20 11.11 2.60
C ALA A 101 1.13 11.88 1.64
N ILE A 102 1.39 11.32 0.46
CA ILE A 102 2.17 12.01 -0.59
C ILE A 102 1.40 13.20 -1.14
N ALA A 103 0.11 13.05 -1.39
CA ALA A 103 -0.75 14.11 -1.88
C ALA A 103 -0.86 15.28 -0.88
N ASP A 104 -0.99 14.97 0.41
CA ASP A 104 -0.99 15.96 1.48
C ASP A 104 0.34 16.75 1.55
N ALA A 105 1.46 16.05 1.42
CA ALA A 105 2.78 16.65 1.46
C ALA A 105 3.14 17.49 0.22
N LEU A 106 2.73 17.08 -0.98
CA LEU A 106 3.21 17.61 -2.25
C LEU A 106 2.11 18.22 -3.15
N GLY A 107 0.85 18.06 -2.80
CA GLY A 107 -0.30 18.62 -3.50
C GLY A 107 -1.26 17.59 -4.08
N GLU A 108 -2.53 17.70 -3.69
CA GLU A 108 -3.58 16.73 -3.97
C GLU A 108 -3.87 16.53 -5.46
N GLY A 109 -3.88 17.56 -6.26
CA GLY A 109 -4.28 17.47 -7.67
C GLY A 109 -3.32 16.70 -8.57
N TYR A 110 -2.09 16.44 -8.11
CA TYR A 110 -1.05 15.79 -8.90
C TYR A 110 -0.96 14.28 -8.63
N PHE A 111 -1.13 13.88 -7.38
CA PHE A 111 -0.98 12.47 -6.95
C PHE A 111 -2.36 11.82 -6.74
N ASN A 112 -2.98 11.38 -7.81
CA ASN A 112 -4.32 10.77 -7.79
C ASN A 112 -4.36 9.31 -8.27
N ARG A 113 -3.19 8.69 -8.40
CA ARG A 113 -3.06 7.28 -8.82
C ARG A 113 -1.81 6.62 -8.25
N THR A 114 -1.86 5.32 -8.07
CA THR A 114 -0.72 4.46 -7.72
C THR A 114 -0.24 3.67 -8.94
N PRO A 115 1.02 3.21 -8.95
CA PRO A 115 2.07 3.58 -8.02
C PRO A 115 2.60 5.01 -8.27
N VAL A 116 2.98 5.68 -7.19
CA VAL A 116 3.72 6.94 -7.26
C VAL A 116 5.20 6.60 -7.39
N MET A 117 5.74 6.78 -8.57
CA MET A 117 7.15 6.51 -8.85
C MET A 117 8.03 7.70 -8.45
N ILE A 118 9.29 7.43 -8.18
CA ILE A 118 10.23 8.45 -7.70
C ILE A 118 10.41 9.61 -8.69
N ASP A 119 10.33 9.35 -9.99
CA ASP A 119 10.37 10.37 -11.04
C ASP A 119 9.19 11.35 -10.94
N MET A 120 8.00 10.89 -10.55
CA MET A 120 6.83 11.76 -10.32
C MET A 120 7.08 12.71 -9.13
N ILE A 121 7.67 12.19 -8.05
CA ILE A 121 7.99 12.99 -6.86
C ILE A 121 9.05 14.02 -7.20
N LEU A 122 10.16 13.61 -7.81
CA LEU A 122 11.25 14.52 -8.21
C LEU A 122 10.77 15.59 -9.17
N THR A 123 9.98 15.23 -10.19
CA THR A 123 9.39 16.18 -11.13
C THR A 123 8.56 17.24 -10.41
N LYS A 124 7.78 16.85 -9.41
CA LYS A 124 6.96 17.78 -8.63
C LYS A 124 7.80 18.68 -7.73
N VAL A 125 8.78 18.11 -7.01
CA VAL A 125 9.64 18.86 -6.08
C VAL A 125 10.52 19.87 -6.81
N GLU A 126 11.08 19.48 -7.96
CA GLU A 126 11.97 20.32 -8.77
C GLU A 126 11.24 21.21 -9.78
N ASN A 127 9.91 21.19 -9.80
CA ASN A 127 9.07 21.92 -10.77
C ASN A 127 9.45 21.64 -12.24
N LEU A 128 9.81 20.42 -12.55
CA LEU A 128 10.16 19.99 -13.90
C LEU A 128 8.89 19.74 -14.75
N PRO A 129 8.99 19.80 -16.08
CA PRO A 129 7.89 19.41 -16.95
C PRO A 129 7.47 17.96 -16.69
N THR A 130 6.17 17.73 -16.51
CA THR A 130 5.63 16.39 -16.27
C THR A 130 5.62 15.55 -17.52
N ALA A 131 6.30 14.42 -17.51
CA ALA A 131 6.20 13.38 -18.54
C ALA A 131 4.93 12.51 -18.40
N VAL A 132 4.22 12.64 -17.29
CA VAL A 132 3.05 11.81 -16.96
C VAL A 132 1.84 12.70 -16.70
N SER A 133 0.80 12.57 -17.51
CA SER A 133 -0.46 13.25 -17.26
C SER A 133 -1.18 12.65 -16.05
N THR A 134 -1.75 13.48 -15.20
CA THR A 134 -2.67 13.05 -14.15
C THR A 134 -3.91 12.39 -14.77
N LEU A 135 -4.46 11.38 -14.09
CA LEU A 135 -5.76 10.83 -14.50
C LEU A 135 -6.83 11.91 -14.26
N THR A 136 -7.50 12.29 -15.31
CA THR A 136 -8.73 13.09 -15.22
C THR A 136 -9.91 12.14 -15.29
N ALA A 137 -10.78 12.17 -14.26
CA ALA A 137 -12.08 11.53 -14.37
C ALA A 137 -12.92 12.37 -15.33
N HIS A 138 -13.33 11.79 -16.43
CA HIS A 138 -14.38 12.38 -17.25
C HIS A 138 -15.72 12.04 -16.58
N ALA A 139 -16.39 13.07 -16.07
CA ALA A 139 -17.76 12.97 -15.58
C ALA A 139 -18.71 12.87 -16.77
#